data_c6fc56dcb00ece8fd339d783e3c04e4f
#
_entry.id   c6fc56dcb00ece8fd339d783e3c04e4f
#
_cell.length_a   1.000
_cell.length_b   1.000
_cell.length_c   1.000
_cell.angle_alpha   90.00
_cell.angle_beta   90.00
_cell.angle_gamma   90.00
#
_symmetry.space_group_name_H-M   'P 1'
#
loop_
_entity.id
_entity.type
_entity.pdbx_description
1 polymer ?
#
loop_
_entity_poly.entity_id
_entity_poly.type
_entity_poly.pdbx_seq_one_letter_code
_entity_poly.pdbx_strand_id
1 'polypeptide(L)'
;GVGIAAIEIGKIMGAKIIATVGSDEKMAVAKAHGADHAINYREGPFRDGVLEITGGEGANAIYDPVGGEVFEQSLRCIAPEVRIMPVGFAGGTIQKIPANILLVKNVTVCGLNMGYYFGWSDKDVRDQFSPLMQQLLAKEFAWFEAGLLNPRVTQIYALDDFQEAMAI
;
A
#
# COMPACT_ATOMS: atom_id res chain seq x y z
N GLY A 1 7.50 -6.79 -0.64
CA GLY A 1 7.27 -6.18 0.65
C GLY A 1 5.86 -5.58 0.73
N VAL A 2 5.75 -4.38 1.30
CA VAL A 2 4.49 -3.70 1.67
C VAL A 2 3.42 -3.69 0.56
N GLY A 3 3.80 -3.40 -0.69
CA GLY A 3 2.84 -3.36 -1.81
C GLY A 3 2.25 -4.74 -2.15
N ILE A 4 3.05 -5.81 -2.11
CA ILE A 4 2.57 -7.18 -2.36
C ILE A 4 1.59 -7.59 -1.26
N ALA A 5 1.92 -7.34 0.01
CA ALA A 5 1.03 -7.62 1.13
C ALA A 5 -0.32 -6.89 0.98
N ALA A 6 -0.30 -5.62 0.55
CA ALA A 6 -1.52 -4.86 0.29
C ALA A 6 -2.38 -5.48 -0.83
N ILE A 7 -1.75 -6.01 -1.89
CA ILE A 7 -2.45 -6.71 -2.98
C ILE A 7 -3.14 -7.96 -2.44
N GLU A 8 -2.40 -8.85 -1.77
CA GLU A 8 -2.92 -10.11 -1.26
C GLU A 8 -4.04 -9.90 -0.23
N ILE A 9 -3.83 -9.02 0.75
CA ILE A 9 -4.85 -8.69 1.75
C ILE A 9 -6.09 -8.07 1.09
N GLY A 10 -5.90 -7.15 0.14
CA GLY A 10 -7.01 -6.56 -0.61
C GLY A 10 -7.83 -7.61 -1.36
N LYS A 11 -7.18 -8.60 -1.97
CA LYS A 11 -7.87 -9.73 -2.64
C LYS A 11 -8.64 -10.60 -1.65
N ILE A 12 -8.07 -10.92 -0.50
CA ILE A 12 -8.75 -11.66 0.58
C ILE A 12 -10.00 -10.90 1.06
N MET A 13 -9.93 -9.57 1.08
CA MET A 13 -11.06 -8.69 1.44
C MET A 13 -12.09 -8.53 0.31
N GLY A 14 -11.86 -9.13 -0.87
CA GLY A 14 -12.77 -9.07 -2.03
C GLY A 14 -12.64 -7.82 -2.89
N ALA A 15 -11.56 -7.05 -2.74
CA ALA A 15 -11.34 -5.86 -3.55
C ALA A 15 -10.87 -6.19 -4.97
N LYS A 16 -11.24 -5.35 -5.94
CA LYS A 16 -10.60 -5.28 -7.25
C LYS A 16 -9.36 -4.41 -7.13
N ILE A 17 -8.19 -4.97 -7.44
CA ILE A 17 -6.90 -4.34 -7.19
C ILE A 17 -6.29 -3.78 -8.46
N ILE A 18 -5.98 -2.49 -8.45
CA ILE A 18 -5.15 -1.82 -9.45
C ILE A 18 -3.81 -1.50 -8.79
N ALA A 19 -2.73 -2.16 -9.21
CA ALA A 19 -1.38 -1.90 -8.71
C ALA A 19 -0.67 -0.90 -9.62
N THR A 20 -0.09 0.15 -9.05
CA THR A 20 0.83 1.04 -9.76
C THR A 20 2.27 0.71 -9.37
N VAL A 21 3.13 0.50 -10.34
CA VAL A 21 4.49 -0.02 -10.15
C VAL A 21 5.51 0.74 -10.99
N GLY A 22 6.79 0.60 -10.67
CA GLY A 22 7.87 1.34 -11.34
C GLY A 22 8.64 0.54 -12.40
N SER A 23 8.17 -0.65 -12.82
CA SER A 23 8.76 -1.43 -13.93
C SER A 23 7.82 -2.55 -14.39
N ASP A 24 8.04 -3.04 -15.60
CA ASP A 24 7.26 -4.15 -16.19
C ASP A 24 7.47 -5.46 -15.43
N GLU A 25 8.68 -5.70 -14.94
CA GLU A 25 8.96 -6.84 -14.07
C GLU A 25 8.06 -6.80 -12.81
N LYS A 26 7.93 -5.62 -12.20
CA LYS A 26 7.05 -5.43 -11.03
C LYS A 26 5.57 -5.56 -11.39
N MET A 27 5.16 -5.25 -12.62
CA MET A 27 3.78 -5.52 -13.08
C MET A 27 3.49 -7.02 -13.11
N ALA A 28 4.40 -7.82 -13.65
CA ALA A 28 4.26 -9.28 -13.67
C ALA A 28 4.15 -9.85 -12.24
N VAL A 29 4.99 -9.36 -11.33
CA VAL A 29 4.95 -9.74 -9.90
C VAL A 29 3.62 -9.34 -9.26
N ALA A 30 3.14 -8.11 -9.46
CA ALA A 30 1.88 -7.65 -8.90
C ALA A 30 0.69 -8.51 -9.38
N LYS A 31 0.65 -8.84 -10.66
CA LYS A 31 -0.38 -9.73 -11.24
C LYS A 31 -0.29 -11.15 -10.68
N ALA A 32 0.92 -11.70 -10.52
CA ALA A 32 1.12 -13.04 -9.93
C ALA A 32 0.63 -13.12 -8.48
N HIS A 33 0.63 -11.99 -7.74
CA HIS A 33 0.10 -11.87 -6.38
C HIS A 33 -1.36 -11.42 -6.31
N GLY A 34 -2.07 -11.40 -7.45
CA GLY A 34 -3.52 -11.20 -7.49
C GLY A 34 -4.00 -9.81 -7.86
N ALA A 35 -3.14 -8.90 -8.32
CA ALA A 35 -3.60 -7.64 -8.86
C ALA A 35 -4.42 -7.87 -10.15
N ASP A 36 -5.63 -7.34 -10.22
CA ASP A 36 -6.49 -7.45 -11.40
C ASP A 36 -5.93 -6.63 -12.56
N HIS A 37 -5.34 -5.48 -12.24
CA HIS A 37 -4.66 -4.59 -13.18
C HIS A 37 -3.32 -4.13 -12.61
N ALA A 38 -2.35 -3.85 -13.49
CA ALA A 38 -1.08 -3.25 -13.13
C ALA A 38 -0.71 -2.18 -14.15
N ILE A 39 -0.24 -1.02 -13.67
CA ILE A 39 0.15 0.13 -14.48
C ILE A 39 1.58 0.53 -14.11
N ASN A 40 2.45 0.70 -15.11
CA ASN A 40 3.81 1.20 -14.93
C ASN A 40 3.78 2.74 -14.94
N TYR A 41 3.94 3.38 -13.77
CA TYR A 41 3.91 4.84 -13.65
C TYR A 41 5.16 5.54 -14.21
N ARG A 42 6.19 4.79 -14.60
CA ARG A 42 7.38 5.36 -15.28
C ARG A 42 7.17 5.56 -16.78
N GLU A 43 6.22 4.88 -17.37
CA GLU A 43 5.85 5.04 -18.78
C GLU A 43 4.93 6.25 -19.02
N GLY A 44 4.40 6.84 -17.95
CA GLY A 44 3.52 8.02 -18.01
C GLY A 44 2.60 8.11 -16.81
N PRO A 45 1.76 9.15 -16.79
CA PRO A 45 0.77 9.32 -15.73
C PRO A 45 -0.21 8.15 -15.68
N PHE A 46 -0.34 7.51 -14.52
CA PHE A 46 -1.26 6.37 -14.35
C PHE A 46 -2.72 6.80 -14.15
N ARG A 47 -2.99 8.08 -13.97
CA ARG A 47 -4.34 8.63 -13.73
C ARG A 47 -5.35 8.13 -14.77
N ASP A 48 -5.03 8.27 -16.05
CA ASP A 48 -5.98 7.99 -17.13
C ASP A 48 -6.24 6.49 -17.24
N GLY A 49 -5.23 5.64 -17.01
CA GLY A 49 -5.38 4.20 -16.93
C GLY A 49 -6.28 3.76 -15.77
N VAL A 50 -6.15 4.40 -14.59
CA VAL A 50 -7.04 4.11 -13.45
C VAL A 50 -8.48 4.52 -13.79
N LEU A 51 -8.69 5.69 -14.38
CA LEU A 51 -10.02 6.14 -14.77
C LEU A 51 -10.64 5.23 -15.84
N GLU A 52 -9.89 4.79 -16.83
CA GLU A 52 -10.36 3.82 -17.84
C GLU A 52 -10.82 2.50 -17.18
N ILE A 53 -9.98 1.92 -16.30
CA ILE A 53 -10.29 0.66 -15.60
C ILE A 53 -11.54 0.77 -14.71
N THR A 54 -11.80 1.97 -14.17
CA THR A 54 -12.90 2.24 -13.25
C THR A 54 -14.12 2.87 -13.93
N GLY A 55 -14.15 2.95 -15.27
CA GLY A 55 -15.26 3.57 -16.01
C GLY A 55 -15.43 5.05 -15.72
N GLY A 56 -14.37 5.76 -15.34
CA GLY A 56 -14.38 7.19 -15.02
C GLY A 56 -14.64 7.52 -13.55
N GLU A 57 -15.04 6.55 -12.73
CA GLU A 57 -15.38 6.78 -11.31
C GLU A 57 -14.16 7.05 -10.42
N GLY A 58 -13.02 6.44 -10.74
CA GLY A 58 -11.81 6.49 -9.93
C GLY A 58 -11.72 5.39 -8.87
N ALA A 59 -10.59 5.35 -8.14
CA ALA A 59 -10.33 4.34 -7.12
C ALA A 59 -11.11 4.63 -5.82
N ASN A 60 -11.75 3.61 -5.25
CA ASN A 60 -12.56 3.73 -4.02
C ASN A 60 -11.72 3.72 -2.72
N ALA A 61 -10.48 3.30 -2.79
CA ALA A 61 -9.51 3.38 -1.70
C ALA A 61 -8.11 3.40 -2.29
N ILE A 62 -7.20 4.15 -1.69
CA ILE A 62 -5.80 4.20 -2.13
C ILE A 62 -4.89 3.93 -0.93
N TYR A 63 -4.00 2.96 -1.09
CA TYR A 63 -2.92 2.64 -0.18
C TYR A 63 -1.60 3.08 -0.81
N ASP A 64 -0.96 4.09 -0.24
CA ASP A 64 0.23 4.73 -0.83
C ASP A 64 1.48 4.59 0.06
N PRO A 65 2.41 3.70 -0.29
CA PRO A 65 3.73 3.59 0.35
C PRO A 65 4.80 4.46 -0.31
N VAL A 66 4.50 5.15 -1.42
CA VAL A 66 5.49 5.83 -2.27
C VAL A 66 5.58 7.32 -1.96
N GLY A 67 4.44 7.99 -1.87
CA GLY A 67 4.37 9.42 -1.64
C GLY A 67 4.72 10.29 -2.86
N GLY A 68 5.00 11.58 -2.61
CA GLY A 68 5.43 12.52 -3.63
C GLY A 68 4.48 12.64 -4.82
N GLU A 69 5.01 12.57 -6.02
CA GLU A 69 4.23 12.68 -7.27
C GLU A 69 3.20 11.56 -7.45
N VAL A 70 3.50 10.35 -6.96
CA VAL A 70 2.54 9.22 -7.00
C VAL A 70 1.31 9.55 -6.19
N PHE A 71 1.46 10.14 -5.01
CA PHE A 71 0.34 10.60 -4.19
C PHE A 71 -0.48 11.70 -4.91
N GLU A 72 0.18 12.67 -5.54
CA GLU A 72 -0.50 13.75 -6.26
C GLU A 72 -1.32 13.22 -7.44
N GLN A 73 -0.79 12.27 -8.20
CA GLN A 73 -1.52 11.59 -9.28
C GLN A 73 -2.69 10.78 -8.72
N SER A 74 -2.51 10.10 -7.59
CA SER A 74 -3.53 9.32 -6.89
C SER A 74 -4.75 10.20 -6.54
N LEU A 75 -4.54 11.41 -6.04
CA LEU A 75 -5.62 12.35 -5.75
C LEU A 75 -6.43 12.77 -6.99
N ARG A 76 -5.84 12.67 -8.18
CA ARG A 76 -6.53 12.99 -9.44
C ARG A 76 -7.41 11.87 -9.97
N CYS A 77 -7.14 10.62 -9.58
CA CYS A 77 -7.91 9.43 -9.98
C CYS A 77 -8.62 8.73 -8.82
N ILE A 78 -8.68 9.36 -7.66
CA ILE A 78 -9.50 8.88 -6.54
C ILE A 78 -10.97 9.27 -6.76
N ALA A 79 -11.89 8.38 -6.42
CA ALA A 79 -13.32 8.67 -6.43
C ALA A 79 -13.71 9.70 -5.34
N PRO A 80 -14.88 10.36 -5.42
CA PRO A 80 -15.38 11.19 -4.33
C PRO A 80 -15.73 10.37 -3.07
N GLU A 81 -15.70 11.02 -1.89
CA GLU A 81 -16.15 10.48 -0.59
C GLU A 81 -15.39 9.25 -0.07
N VAL A 82 -14.16 9.04 -0.57
CA VAL A 82 -13.34 7.87 -0.23
C VAL A 82 -12.07 8.25 0.51
N ARG A 83 -11.18 7.29 0.71
CA ARG A 83 -9.97 7.46 1.52
C ARG A 83 -8.70 7.18 0.76
N ILE A 84 -7.68 8.01 1.00
CA ILE A 84 -6.29 7.74 0.64
C ILE A 84 -5.44 7.60 1.91
N MET A 85 -4.64 6.56 1.96
CA MET A 85 -3.82 6.21 3.12
C MET A 85 -2.33 6.28 2.77
N PRO A 86 -1.63 7.38 3.08
CA PRO A 86 -0.18 7.41 3.03
C PRO A 86 0.39 6.59 4.19
N VAL A 87 1.17 5.57 3.87
CA VAL A 87 1.81 4.66 4.84
C VAL A 87 3.33 4.72 4.78
N GLY A 88 3.89 5.47 3.83
CA GLY A 88 5.32 5.64 3.66
C GLY A 88 5.66 6.66 2.58
N PHE A 89 6.96 6.87 2.41
CA PHE A 89 7.53 7.83 1.45
C PHE A 89 8.71 7.21 0.71
N ALA A 90 8.53 5.99 0.20
CA ALA A 90 9.59 5.24 -0.49
C ALA A 90 10.11 5.94 -1.75
N GLY A 91 9.34 6.90 -2.30
CA GLY A 91 9.79 7.79 -3.38
C GLY A 91 10.76 8.89 -2.95
N GLY A 92 11.09 8.99 -1.65
CA GLY A 92 12.03 9.97 -1.09
C GLY A 92 11.46 11.37 -0.90
N THR A 93 10.22 11.62 -1.29
CA THR A 93 9.58 12.94 -1.17
C THR A 93 8.29 12.86 -0.38
N ILE A 94 8.19 13.72 0.65
CA ILE A 94 6.94 13.91 1.38
C ILE A 94 6.06 14.87 0.56
N GLN A 95 4.88 14.40 0.19
CA GLN A 95 3.93 15.14 -0.63
C GLN A 95 3.29 16.32 0.14
N LYS A 96 2.93 17.35 -0.59
CA LYS A 96 2.00 18.37 -0.12
C LYS A 96 0.57 17.93 -0.43
N ILE A 97 -0.33 18.11 0.53
CA ILE A 97 -1.73 17.72 0.37
C ILE A 97 -2.53 18.96 -0.04
N PRO A 98 -3.04 19.02 -1.29
CA PRO A 98 -3.81 20.16 -1.76
C PRO A 98 -5.22 20.14 -1.17
N ALA A 99 -5.47 20.97 -0.17
CA ALA A 99 -6.74 21.02 0.56
C ALA A 99 -7.96 21.31 -0.35
N ASN A 100 -7.77 22.02 -1.44
CA ASN A 100 -8.84 22.28 -2.41
C ASN A 100 -9.34 21.00 -3.10
N ILE A 101 -8.47 20.03 -3.39
CA ILE A 101 -8.89 18.74 -3.96
C ILE A 101 -9.66 17.92 -2.92
N LEU A 102 -9.22 17.93 -1.67
CA LEU A 102 -9.93 17.26 -0.59
C LEU A 102 -11.35 17.82 -0.43
N LEU A 103 -11.47 19.16 -0.44
CA LEU A 103 -12.75 19.84 -0.33
C LEU A 103 -13.71 19.48 -1.47
N VAL A 104 -13.22 19.56 -2.73
CA VAL A 104 -14.08 19.34 -3.91
C VAL A 104 -14.55 17.89 -4.04
N LYS A 105 -13.73 16.93 -3.61
CA LYS A 105 -14.04 15.50 -3.72
C LYS A 105 -14.54 14.87 -2.42
N ASN A 106 -14.59 15.59 -1.30
CA ASN A 106 -14.88 15.04 0.04
C ASN A 106 -13.94 13.88 0.43
N VAL A 107 -12.66 13.94 0.04
CA VAL A 107 -11.69 12.87 0.27
C VAL A 107 -11.12 12.96 1.67
N THR A 108 -10.98 11.82 2.35
CA THR A 108 -10.29 11.70 3.63
C THR A 108 -8.86 11.21 3.42
N VAL A 109 -7.88 11.92 3.97
CA VAL A 109 -6.49 11.45 4.08
C VAL A 109 -6.29 10.84 5.46
N CYS A 110 -5.99 9.54 5.51
CA CYS A 110 -5.80 8.79 6.76
C CYS A 110 -4.33 8.38 6.90
N GLY A 111 -3.59 9.00 7.80
CA GLY A 111 -2.25 8.52 8.17
C GLY A 111 -2.33 7.25 9.02
N LEU A 112 -1.42 6.31 8.79
CA LEU A 112 -1.25 5.12 9.62
C LEU A 112 0.22 4.95 10.01
N ASN A 113 0.51 5.07 11.28
CA ASN A 113 1.81 4.70 11.87
C ASN A 113 1.65 3.42 12.69
N MET A 114 2.00 2.28 12.12
CA MET A 114 1.96 0.99 12.83
C MET A 114 2.85 0.99 14.08
N GLY A 115 3.99 1.68 14.04
CA GLY A 115 4.89 1.80 15.19
C GLY A 115 4.23 2.38 16.43
N TYR A 116 3.21 3.23 16.27
CA TYR A 116 2.44 3.76 17.38
C TYR A 116 1.84 2.67 18.27
N TYR A 117 1.28 1.63 17.66
CA TYR A 117 0.65 0.51 18.38
C TYR A 117 1.66 -0.41 19.07
N PHE A 118 2.93 -0.34 18.66
CA PHE A 118 4.04 -1.10 19.21
C PHE A 118 4.92 -0.27 20.15
N GLY A 119 4.45 0.89 20.61
CA GLY A 119 5.12 1.74 21.58
C GLY A 119 6.03 2.81 20.99
N TRP A 120 5.98 3.03 19.69
CA TRP A 120 6.74 4.11 19.04
C TRP A 120 5.95 5.43 19.08
N SER A 121 5.78 5.94 20.28
CA SER A 121 5.03 7.16 20.58
C SER A 121 5.54 7.78 21.90
N ASP A 122 5.17 9.03 22.18
CA ASP A 122 5.53 9.74 23.41
C ASP A 122 4.98 9.06 24.68
N LYS A 123 3.94 8.26 24.53
CA LYS A 123 3.35 7.45 25.60
C LYS A 123 3.38 5.98 25.19
N ASP A 124 3.73 5.10 26.12
CA ASP A 124 3.61 3.67 25.88
C ASP A 124 2.13 3.26 25.86
N VAL A 125 1.64 2.93 24.67
CA VAL A 125 0.25 2.53 24.42
C VAL A 125 0.12 1.04 24.12
N ARG A 126 1.21 0.25 24.25
CA ARG A 126 1.23 -1.16 23.90
C ARG A 126 0.16 -1.97 24.61
N ASP A 127 0.00 -1.77 25.92
CA ASP A 127 -1.00 -2.52 26.70
C ASP A 127 -2.43 -2.20 26.23
N GLN A 128 -2.70 -0.95 25.86
CA GLN A 128 -4.01 -0.54 25.34
C GLN A 128 -4.35 -1.25 24.02
N PHE A 129 -3.38 -1.38 23.13
CA PHE A 129 -3.58 -1.91 21.76
C PHE A 129 -3.19 -3.36 21.58
N SER A 130 -2.52 -3.99 22.58
CA SER A 130 -2.10 -5.39 22.51
C SER A 130 -3.22 -6.35 22.09
N PRO A 131 -4.45 -6.28 22.63
CA PRO A 131 -5.52 -7.17 22.23
C PRO A 131 -5.88 -7.03 20.74
N LEU A 132 -5.92 -5.79 20.22
CA LEU A 132 -6.17 -5.54 18.80
C LEU A 132 -5.05 -6.09 17.94
N MET A 133 -3.79 -5.84 18.30
CA MET A 133 -2.62 -6.31 17.56
C MET A 133 -2.55 -7.84 17.54
N GLN A 134 -2.85 -8.49 18.65
CA GLN A 134 -2.92 -9.95 18.71
C GLN A 134 -4.01 -10.53 17.82
N GLN A 135 -5.19 -9.91 17.77
CA GLN A 135 -6.28 -10.33 16.87
C GLN A 135 -5.88 -10.17 15.39
N LEU A 136 -5.23 -9.06 15.03
CA LEU A 136 -4.75 -8.84 13.65
C LEU A 136 -3.70 -9.88 13.25
N LEU A 137 -2.70 -10.10 14.09
CA LEU A 137 -1.66 -11.11 13.86
C LEU A 137 -2.24 -12.52 13.76
N ALA A 138 -3.15 -12.90 14.65
CA ALA A 138 -3.81 -14.21 14.61
C ALA A 138 -4.58 -14.40 13.28
N LYS A 139 -5.24 -13.36 12.78
CA LYS A 139 -5.94 -13.38 11.49
C LYS A 139 -4.97 -13.51 10.31
N GLU A 140 -3.86 -12.78 10.33
CA GLU A 140 -2.82 -12.87 9.30
C GLU A 140 -2.18 -14.26 9.27
N PHE A 141 -1.86 -14.85 10.42
CA PHE A 141 -1.35 -16.21 10.51
C PHE A 141 -2.37 -17.24 9.99
N ALA A 142 -3.65 -17.09 10.32
CA ALA A 142 -4.69 -17.97 9.80
C ALA A 142 -4.79 -17.88 8.26
N TRP A 143 -4.66 -16.69 7.68
CA TRP A 143 -4.62 -16.53 6.22
C TRP A 143 -3.37 -17.15 5.60
N PHE A 144 -2.22 -17.03 6.27
CA PHE A 144 -0.98 -17.67 5.84
C PHE A 144 -1.10 -19.20 5.88
N GLU A 145 -1.59 -19.78 6.97
CA GLU A 145 -1.81 -21.22 7.13
C GLU A 145 -2.82 -21.78 6.11
N ALA A 146 -3.82 -20.98 5.74
CA ALA A 146 -4.78 -21.31 4.69
C ALA A 146 -4.21 -21.14 3.26
N GLY A 147 -2.96 -20.69 3.09
CA GLY A 147 -2.34 -20.46 1.79
C GLY A 147 -2.89 -19.24 1.04
N LEU A 148 -3.60 -18.34 1.74
CA LEU A 148 -4.15 -17.11 1.16
C LEU A 148 -3.14 -15.96 1.13
N LEU A 149 -2.17 -15.95 2.06
CA LEU A 149 -1.03 -15.05 2.06
C LEU A 149 0.23 -15.81 1.67
N ASN A 150 0.99 -15.26 0.73
CA ASN A 150 2.23 -15.86 0.25
C ASN A 150 3.37 -14.83 0.23
N PRO A 151 3.97 -14.51 1.39
CA PRO A 151 5.03 -13.52 1.49
C PRO A 151 6.21 -13.91 0.58
N ARG A 152 6.58 -13.01 -0.32
CA ARG A 152 7.68 -13.27 -1.26
C ARG A 152 9.03 -13.12 -0.57
N VAL A 153 9.79 -14.20 -0.51
CA VAL A 153 11.22 -14.20 -0.16
C VAL A 153 12.02 -14.14 -1.47
N THR A 154 12.74 -13.06 -1.69
CA THR A 154 13.52 -12.86 -2.93
C THR A 154 14.93 -13.40 -2.83
N GLN A 155 15.52 -13.34 -1.64
CA GLN A 155 16.89 -13.79 -1.40
C GLN A 155 17.06 -14.20 0.06
N ILE A 156 17.89 -15.20 0.29
CA ILE A 156 18.23 -15.73 1.62
C ILE A 156 19.73 -15.54 1.83
N TYR A 157 20.10 -15.00 2.97
CA TYR A 157 21.49 -14.78 3.38
C TYR A 157 21.80 -15.55 4.65
N ALA A 158 23.05 -15.97 4.82
CA ALA A 158 23.53 -16.40 6.12
C ALA A 158 23.57 -15.19 7.09
N LEU A 159 23.49 -15.44 8.38
CA LEU A 159 23.50 -14.35 9.37
C LEU A 159 24.80 -13.53 9.31
N ASP A 160 25.91 -14.18 9.00
CA ASP A 160 27.24 -13.54 8.88
C ASP A 160 27.33 -12.59 7.68
N ASP A 161 26.44 -12.76 6.66
CA ASP A 161 26.39 -11.94 5.45
C ASP A 161 25.40 -10.77 5.57
N PHE A 162 25.01 -10.39 6.79
CA PHE A 162 23.99 -9.36 7.03
C PHE A 162 24.34 -7.99 6.42
N GLN A 163 25.64 -7.66 6.30
CA GLN A 163 26.07 -6.40 5.67
C GLN A 163 25.74 -6.37 4.18
N GLU A 164 25.92 -7.49 3.48
CA GLU A 164 25.53 -7.63 2.07
C GLU A 164 24.01 -7.55 1.93
N ALA A 165 23.27 -8.24 2.80
CA ALA A 165 21.80 -8.20 2.81
C ALA A 165 21.24 -6.80 3.05
N MET A 166 21.92 -5.96 3.81
CA MET A 166 21.51 -4.58 4.08
C MET A 166 21.91 -3.59 2.97
N ALA A 167 22.76 -3.99 2.02
CA ALA A 167 23.23 -3.14 0.93
C ALA A 167 22.33 -3.17 -0.33
N ILE A 168 21.32 -4.05 -0.33
CA ILE A 168 20.32 -4.20 -1.38
C ILE A 168 19.12 -3.26 -1.09
#